data_21315bac9600cb7747607c59501e5490
#
_entry.id   21315bac9600cb7747607c59501e5490
#
_cell.length_a   1.000
_cell.length_b   1.000
_cell.length_c   1.000
_cell.angle_alpha   90.00
_cell.angle_beta   90.00
_cell.angle_gamma   90.00
#
_symmetry.space_group_name_H-M   'P 1'
#
loop_
_entity.id
_entity.type
_entity.pdbx_description
1 polymer ?
#
loop_
_entity_poly.entity_id
_entity_poly.type
_entity_poly.pdbx_seq_one_letter_code
_entity_poly.pdbx_strand_id
1 'polypeptide(L)'
;PSTLPLFASLAVCDALKQRYGIDCQIKWPNDLLLNGKKIVGILCEVAPDGHSLVVGIGINLAQPQEYFDMAGLPHGTSLLLQGVNVDLDTDPEWLAQYMTDFGFDRALYTYEEQGLAPYREQYKAQCVNLGRRVTYDGGAGIAKDIDEEGRLVVHDESGDTHVFTGEVSVKGIYGAV
;
A
#
# COMPACT_ATOMS: atom_id res chain seq x y z
N PRO A 1 -7.76 -3.38 13.60
CA PRO A 1 -8.32 -4.23 12.57
C PRO A 1 -7.35 -4.45 11.43
N SER A 2 -7.34 -5.67 10.90
CA SER A 2 -6.41 -6.13 9.85
C SER A 2 -6.61 -5.43 8.50
N THR A 3 -7.74 -4.76 8.29
CA THR A 3 -8.07 -4.07 7.03
C THR A 3 -7.63 -2.60 7.00
N LEU A 4 -7.22 -2.02 8.12
CA LEU A 4 -6.83 -0.61 8.18
C LEU A 4 -5.65 -0.26 7.24
N PRO A 5 -4.59 -1.08 7.11
CA PRO A 5 -3.52 -0.81 6.14
C PRO A 5 -4.01 -0.74 4.69
N LEU A 6 -5.00 -1.54 4.33
CA LEU A 6 -5.59 -1.54 3.00
C LEU A 6 -6.36 -0.25 2.74
N PHE A 7 -7.18 0.14 3.70
CA PHE A 7 -7.91 1.42 3.65
C PHE A 7 -6.95 2.62 3.59
N ALA A 8 -5.92 2.64 4.44
CA ALA A 8 -4.90 3.69 4.42
C ALA A 8 -4.17 3.77 3.07
N SER A 9 -3.88 2.63 2.45
CA SER A 9 -3.27 2.58 1.12
C SER A 9 -4.13 3.29 0.07
N LEU A 10 -5.44 3.09 0.11
CA LEU A 10 -6.36 3.79 -0.81
C LEU A 10 -6.41 5.29 -0.56
N ALA A 11 -6.40 5.72 0.70
CA ALA A 11 -6.37 7.14 1.04
C ALA A 11 -5.10 7.84 0.52
N VAL A 12 -3.95 7.18 0.63
CA VAL A 12 -2.68 7.72 0.10
C VAL A 12 -2.66 7.70 -1.43
N CYS A 13 -3.16 6.65 -2.06
CA CYS A 13 -3.31 6.60 -3.53
C CYS A 13 -4.16 7.77 -4.03
N ASP A 14 -5.26 8.06 -3.36
CA ASP A 14 -6.14 9.19 -3.71
C ASP A 14 -5.42 10.54 -3.55
N ALA A 15 -4.70 10.75 -2.45
CA ALA A 15 -3.93 11.97 -2.23
C ALA A 15 -2.87 12.20 -3.34
N LEU A 16 -2.14 11.15 -3.72
CA LEU A 16 -1.13 11.23 -4.79
C LEU A 16 -1.77 11.46 -6.16
N LYS A 17 -2.94 10.87 -6.41
CA LYS A 17 -3.71 11.13 -7.63
C LYS A 17 -4.17 12.58 -7.71
N GLN A 18 -4.70 13.12 -6.62
CA GLN A 18 -5.17 14.50 -6.57
C GLN A 18 -4.03 15.52 -6.73
N ARG A 19 -2.89 15.28 -6.07
CA ARG A 19 -1.78 16.23 -6.11
C ARG A 19 -0.96 16.16 -7.39
N TYR A 20 -0.69 14.96 -7.90
CA TYR A 20 0.27 14.75 -8.99
C TYR A 20 -0.34 14.13 -10.24
N GLY A 21 -1.59 13.70 -10.20
CA GLY A 21 -2.22 13.01 -11.34
C GLY A 21 -1.68 11.61 -11.61
N ILE A 22 -0.98 11.00 -10.66
CA ILE A 22 -0.37 9.68 -10.82
C ILE A 22 -1.30 8.57 -10.33
N ASP A 23 -1.21 7.40 -10.98
CA ASP A 23 -1.90 6.18 -10.60
C ASP A 23 -0.92 5.21 -9.95
N CYS A 24 -0.98 5.09 -8.63
CA CYS A 24 -0.17 4.14 -7.89
C CYS A 24 -0.78 2.74 -7.96
N GLN A 25 0.07 1.74 -7.96
CA GLN A 25 -0.30 0.35 -7.72
C GLN A 25 -0.04 -0.02 -6.28
N ILE A 26 -0.78 -1.00 -5.76
CA ILE A 26 -0.63 -1.47 -4.39
C ILE A 26 -0.06 -2.88 -4.41
N LYS A 27 1.08 -3.06 -3.75
CA LYS A 27 1.56 -4.39 -3.38
C LYS A 27 1.00 -4.71 -1.99
N TRP A 28 0.11 -5.71 -1.95
CA TRP A 28 -0.53 -6.12 -0.70
C TRP A 28 0.51 -6.43 0.39
N PRO A 29 0.29 -6.03 1.63
CA PRO A 29 -0.93 -5.32 2.08
C PRO A 29 -0.85 -3.78 1.99
N ASN A 30 0.33 -3.17 1.95
CA ASN A 30 0.53 -1.78 2.37
C ASN A 30 1.69 -1.05 1.68
N ASP A 31 2.24 -1.58 0.60
CA ASP A 31 3.26 -0.91 -0.20
C ASP A 31 2.63 -0.26 -1.43
N LEU A 32 2.93 1.02 -1.66
CA LEU A 32 2.52 1.68 -2.90
C LEU A 32 3.69 1.74 -3.87
N LEU A 33 3.39 1.40 -5.11
CA LEU A 33 4.36 1.34 -6.18
C LEU A 33 4.07 2.37 -7.27
N LEU A 34 5.13 2.90 -7.85
CA LEU A 34 5.09 3.64 -9.10
C LEU A 34 6.16 3.07 -10.03
N ASN A 35 5.74 2.66 -11.24
CA ASN A 35 6.61 1.97 -12.20
C ASN A 35 7.34 0.76 -11.61
N GLY A 36 6.64 -0.03 -10.79
CA GLY A 36 7.15 -1.25 -10.19
C GLY A 36 8.12 -1.06 -9.03
N LYS A 37 8.33 0.17 -8.56
CA LYS A 37 9.21 0.50 -7.43
C LYS A 37 8.44 1.17 -6.30
N LYS A 38 8.86 0.90 -5.07
CA LYS A 38 8.19 1.37 -3.87
C LYS A 38 8.41 2.86 -3.62
N ILE A 39 7.32 3.60 -3.52
CA ILE A 39 7.30 5.04 -3.17
C ILE A 39 6.67 5.32 -1.82
N VAL A 40 5.84 4.42 -1.28
CA VAL A 40 5.16 4.60 0.01
C VAL A 40 5.19 3.29 0.78
N GLY A 41 5.48 3.39 2.08
CA GLY A 41 5.25 2.33 3.05
C GLY A 41 4.26 2.80 4.11
N ILE A 42 3.39 1.92 4.54
CA ILE A 42 2.38 2.17 5.55
C ILE A 42 2.53 1.16 6.67
N LEU A 43 2.54 1.63 7.91
CA LEU A 43 2.60 0.80 9.10
C LEU A 43 1.42 1.14 10.02
N CYS A 44 0.69 0.13 10.44
CA CYS A 44 -0.39 0.29 11.41
C CYS A 44 -0.06 -0.52 12.67
N GLU A 45 -0.06 0.15 13.81
CA GLU A 45 0.28 -0.44 15.10
C GLU A 45 -0.77 -0.08 16.15
N VAL A 46 -0.96 -0.97 17.11
CA VAL A 46 -1.76 -0.66 18.29
C VAL A 46 -0.88 0.16 19.23
N ALA A 47 -1.39 1.31 19.68
CA ALA A 47 -0.67 2.16 20.61
C ALA A 47 -0.50 1.47 21.98
N PRO A 48 0.45 1.95 22.82
CA PRO A 48 0.70 1.35 24.13
C PRO A 48 -0.50 1.35 25.08
N ASP A 49 -1.52 2.19 24.82
CA ASP A 49 -2.77 2.22 25.57
C ASP A 49 -3.69 1.01 25.28
N GLY A 50 -3.37 0.20 24.27
CA GLY A 50 -4.15 -0.97 23.85
C GLY A 50 -5.48 -0.66 23.15
N HIS A 51 -5.80 0.61 22.96
CA HIS A 51 -7.11 1.06 22.43
C HIS A 51 -6.98 1.91 21.16
N SER A 52 -5.90 2.66 21.04
CA SER A 52 -5.65 3.55 19.91
C SER A 52 -4.86 2.83 18.82
N LEU A 53 -5.08 3.23 17.57
CA LEU A 53 -4.30 2.77 16.43
C LEU A 53 -3.44 3.92 15.89
N VAL A 54 -2.18 3.62 15.61
CA VAL A 54 -1.25 4.55 14.98
C VAL A 54 -1.03 4.11 13.55
N VAL A 55 -1.23 5.02 12.62
CA VAL A 55 -0.96 4.80 11.20
C VAL A 55 0.24 5.67 10.80
N GLY A 56 1.37 5.03 10.56
CA GLY A 56 2.56 5.66 10.02
C GLY A 56 2.58 5.58 8.50
N ILE A 57 2.75 6.71 7.83
CA ILE A 57 2.79 6.77 6.36
C ILE A 57 4.10 7.44 5.95
N GLY A 58 4.97 6.70 5.28
CA GLY A 58 6.23 7.21 4.73
C GLY A 58 6.14 7.36 3.21
N ILE A 59 6.18 8.59 2.71
CA ILE A 59 6.13 8.89 1.28
C ILE A 59 7.49 9.37 0.83
N ASN A 60 8.07 8.71 -0.18
CA ASN A 60 9.34 9.10 -0.78
C ASN A 60 9.09 10.20 -1.82
N LEU A 61 9.26 11.46 -1.43
CA LEU A 61 9.01 12.61 -2.29
C LEU A 61 10.20 12.89 -3.21
N ALA A 62 11.36 13.18 -2.66
CA ALA A 62 12.50 13.71 -3.43
C ALA A 62 13.85 13.10 -3.04
N GLN A 63 13.87 11.95 -2.37
CA GLN A 63 15.12 11.27 -2.05
C GLN A 63 15.88 10.93 -3.35
N PRO A 64 17.19 11.22 -3.43
CA PRO A 64 18.01 10.88 -4.58
C PRO A 64 18.33 9.38 -4.61
N GLN A 65 18.82 8.88 -5.74
CA GLN A 65 19.17 7.46 -5.89
C GLN A 65 20.19 6.98 -4.85
N GLU A 66 21.16 7.83 -4.52
CA GLU A 66 22.18 7.52 -3.50
C GLU A 66 21.60 7.21 -2.14
N TYR A 67 20.47 7.82 -1.77
CA TYR A 67 19.77 7.50 -0.52
C TYR A 67 19.36 6.02 -0.47
N PHE A 68 18.76 5.53 -1.55
CA PHE A 68 18.31 4.14 -1.63
C PHE A 68 19.48 3.15 -1.71
N ASP A 69 20.52 3.52 -2.45
CA ASP A 69 21.73 2.71 -2.59
C ASP A 69 22.45 2.55 -1.23
N MET A 70 22.63 3.63 -0.50
CA MET A 70 23.28 3.63 0.81
C MET A 70 22.43 2.94 1.89
N ALA A 71 21.11 3.04 1.80
CA ALA A 71 20.19 2.39 2.72
C ALA A 71 19.97 0.89 2.40
N GLY A 72 20.53 0.37 1.31
CA GLY A 72 20.32 -1.01 0.90
C GLY A 72 18.88 -1.29 0.45
N LEU A 73 18.23 -0.33 -0.18
CA LEU A 73 16.84 -0.39 -0.64
C LEU A 73 16.75 -0.40 -2.17
N PRO A 74 17.12 -1.49 -2.85
CA PRO A 74 17.21 -1.54 -4.32
C PRO A 74 15.84 -1.37 -5.00
N HIS A 75 14.76 -1.63 -4.29
CA HIS A 75 13.40 -1.55 -4.82
C HIS A 75 12.69 -0.24 -4.48
N GLY A 76 13.35 0.64 -3.74
CA GLY A 76 12.86 1.97 -3.39
C GLY A 76 13.06 2.96 -4.53
N THR A 77 12.15 3.92 -4.59
CA THR A 77 12.27 5.09 -5.46
C THR A 77 11.55 6.28 -4.83
N SER A 78 11.71 7.45 -5.42
CA SER A 78 10.98 8.66 -5.01
C SER A 78 10.14 9.18 -6.18
N LEU A 79 9.17 10.03 -5.88
CA LEU A 79 8.38 10.71 -6.91
C LEU A 79 9.28 11.51 -7.85
N LEU A 80 10.29 12.22 -7.31
CA LEU A 80 11.24 12.97 -8.11
C LEU A 80 12.02 12.08 -9.09
N LEU A 81 12.50 10.92 -8.64
CA LEU A 81 13.21 9.97 -9.51
C LEU A 81 12.32 9.38 -10.59
N GLN A 82 11.02 9.35 -10.38
CA GLN A 82 10.03 8.92 -11.36
C GLN A 82 9.53 10.04 -12.28
N GLY A 83 10.19 11.20 -12.23
CA GLY A 83 9.88 12.33 -13.11
C GLY A 83 8.68 13.18 -12.67
N VAL A 84 8.21 13.01 -11.43
CA VAL A 84 7.14 13.82 -10.87
C VAL A 84 7.70 15.15 -10.36
N ASN A 85 7.03 16.25 -10.69
CA ASN A 85 7.41 17.56 -10.18
C ASN A 85 6.97 17.72 -8.73
N VAL A 86 7.95 17.74 -7.82
CA VAL A 86 7.74 17.80 -6.36
C VAL A 86 8.22 19.16 -5.83
N ASP A 87 7.39 19.81 -5.04
CA ASP A 87 7.73 21.01 -4.27
C ASP A 87 7.79 20.68 -2.78
N LEU A 88 9.00 20.57 -2.24
CA LEU A 88 9.22 20.21 -0.83
C LEU A 88 8.76 21.30 0.15
N ASP A 89 8.57 22.53 -0.31
CA ASP A 89 8.08 23.61 0.56
C ASP A 89 6.56 23.51 0.80
N THR A 90 5.80 22.96 -0.13
CA THR A 90 4.34 22.95 -0.08
C THR A 90 3.72 21.55 -0.06
N ASP A 91 4.31 20.57 -0.75
CA ASP A 91 3.69 19.24 -0.92
C ASP A 91 3.55 18.44 0.37
N PRO A 92 4.53 18.43 1.31
CA PRO A 92 4.37 17.66 2.54
C PRO A 92 3.17 18.11 3.36
N GLU A 93 2.98 19.41 3.52
CA GLU A 93 1.83 19.97 4.26
C GLU A 93 0.53 19.70 3.51
N TRP A 94 0.51 19.90 2.20
CA TRP A 94 -0.69 19.63 1.39
C TRP A 94 -1.13 18.17 1.47
N LEU A 95 -0.20 17.22 1.36
CA LEU A 95 -0.49 15.79 1.45
C LEU A 95 -1.03 15.41 2.83
N ALA A 96 -0.39 15.90 3.89
CA ALA A 96 -0.83 15.67 5.26
C ALA A 96 -2.24 16.20 5.49
N GLN A 97 -2.52 17.44 5.05
CA GLN A 97 -3.82 18.06 5.19
C GLN A 97 -4.89 17.35 4.38
N TYR A 98 -4.59 17.01 3.12
CA TYR A 98 -5.53 16.27 2.28
C TYR A 98 -5.87 14.89 2.85
N MET A 99 -4.87 14.13 3.30
CA MET A 99 -5.11 12.80 3.89
C MET A 99 -5.94 12.89 5.17
N THR A 100 -5.75 13.94 5.98
CA THR A 100 -6.54 14.17 7.18
C THR A 100 -7.98 14.55 6.83
N ASP A 101 -8.17 15.57 6.03
CA ASP A 101 -9.50 16.16 5.80
C ASP A 101 -10.36 15.34 4.83
N PHE A 102 -9.77 14.74 3.83
CA PHE A 102 -10.51 14.06 2.76
C PHE A 102 -10.32 12.54 2.77
N GLY A 103 -9.11 12.06 3.07
CA GLY A 103 -8.82 10.63 3.09
C GLY A 103 -9.38 9.96 4.34
N PHE A 104 -9.12 10.54 5.52
CA PHE A 104 -9.51 9.92 6.78
C PHE A 104 -10.84 10.44 7.31
N ASP A 105 -11.08 11.75 7.41
CA ASP A 105 -12.31 12.27 8.01
C ASP A 105 -13.57 11.86 7.25
N ARG A 106 -13.54 11.90 5.91
CA ARG A 106 -14.72 11.54 5.10
C ARG A 106 -14.91 10.04 4.94
N ALA A 107 -13.84 9.33 4.65
CA ALA A 107 -13.91 7.91 4.36
C ALA A 107 -13.86 7.06 5.62
N LEU A 108 -13.22 7.54 6.69
CA LEU A 108 -13.06 6.80 7.94
C LEU A 108 -14.40 6.43 8.58
N TYR A 109 -15.37 7.35 8.58
CA TYR A 109 -16.69 7.08 9.12
C TYR A 109 -17.36 5.89 8.41
N THR A 110 -17.34 5.87 7.08
CA THR A 110 -17.88 4.75 6.30
C THR A 110 -17.09 3.47 6.57
N TYR A 111 -15.77 3.57 6.69
CA TYR A 111 -14.92 2.43 7.00
C TYR A 111 -15.20 1.88 8.42
N GLU A 112 -15.39 2.73 9.40
CA GLU A 112 -15.73 2.31 10.76
C GLU A 112 -17.07 1.57 10.83
N GLU A 113 -18.05 2.01 10.05
CA GLU A 113 -19.36 1.39 10.00
C GLU A 113 -19.41 0.12 9.15
N GLN A 114 -18.76 0.11 7.99
CA GLN A 114 -18.92 -0.91 6.95
C GLN A 114 -17.66 -1.73 6.69
N GLY A 115 -16.54 -1.37 7.33
CA GLY A 115 -15.25 -2.03 7.12
C GLY A 115 -14.72 -1.80 5.71
N LEU A 116 -14.01 -2.79 5.17
CA LEU A 116 -13.40 -2.73 3.85
C LEU A 116 -14.40 -2.84 2.70
N ALA A 117 -15.60 -3.37 2.95
CA ALA A 117 -16.55 -3.73 1.90
C ALA A 117 -16.77 -2.64 0.83
N PRO A 118 -17.00 -1.35 1.16
CA PRO A 118 -17.18 -0.29 0.16
C PRO A 118 -15.95 0.00 -0.70
N TYR A 119 -14.76 -0.38 -0.21
CA TYR A 119 -13.46 -0.05 -0.81
C TYR A 119 -12.75 -1.25 -1.44
N ARG A 120 -13.26 -2.46 -1.20
CA ARG A 120 -12.61 -3.71 -1.59
C ARG A 120 -12.35 -3.82 -3.09
N GLU A 121 -13.35 -3.51 -3.91
CA GLU A 121 -13.20 -3.58 -5.38
C GLU A 121 -12.19 -2.55 -5.90
N GLN A 122 -12.18 -1.34 -5.34
CA GLN A 122 -11.18 -0.34 -5.68
C GLN A 122 -9.77 -0.81 -5.31
N TYR A 123 -9.60 -1.40 -4.14
CA TYR A 123 -8.32 -1.97 -3.73
C TYR A 123 -7.85 -3.07 -4.67
N LYS A 124 -8.72 -4.01 -5.01
CA LYS A 124 -8.42 -5.10 -5.94
C LYS A 124 -7.99 -4.60 -7.31
N ALA A 125 -8.64 -3.56 -7.82
CA ALA A 125 -8.30 -2.97 -9.12
C ALA A 125 -6.87 -2.37 -9.15
N GLN A 126 -6.32 -1.97 -8.00
CA GLN A 126 -4.98 -1.39 -7.87
C GLN A 126 -3.94 -2.40 -7.38
N CYS A 127 -4.36 -3.60 -6.96
CA CYS A 127 -3.49 -4.59 -6.34
C CYS A 127 -2.68 -5.39 -7.37
N VAL A 128 -1.35 -5.19 -7.38
CA VAL A 128 -0.46 -5.88 -8.33
C VAL A 128 -0.30 -7.37 -8.06
N ASN A 129 -0.63 -7.83 -6.86
CA ASN A 129 -0.52 -9.24 -6.51
C ASN A 129 -1.49 -10.11 -7.32
N LEU A 130 -2.69 -9.59 -7.60
CA LEU A 130 -3.76 -10.37 -8.20
C LEU A 130 -3.42 -10.83 -9.64
N GLY A 131 -3.63 -12.11 -9.88
CA GLY A 131 -3.28 -12.77 -11.14
C GLY A 131 -1.80 -13.17 -11.26
N ARG A 132 -0.98 -12.86 -10.28
CA ARG A 132 0.46 -13.18 -10.28
C ARG A 132 0.78 -14.34 -9.34
N ARG A 133 1.88 -15.02 -9.66
CA ARG A 133 2.46 -15.99 -8.73
C ARG A 133 3.06 -15.23 -7.54
N VAL A 134 2.72 -15.70 -6.35
CA VAL A 134 3.23 -15.16 -5.09
C VAL A 134 3.84 -16.28 -4.24
N THR A 135 4.80 -15.89 -3.40
CA THR A 135 5.34 -16.74 -2.33
C THR A 135 5.17 -16.03 -1.00
N TYR A 136 4.84 -16.79 0.02
CA TYR A 136 4.62 -16.29 1.39
C TYR A 136 5.14 -17.32 2.38
N ASP A 137 5.21 -16.95 3.65
CA ASP A 137 5.60 -17.91 4.69
C ASP A 137 4.55 -19.04 4.77
N GLY A 138 4.98 -20.24 4.43
CA GLY A 138 4.14 -21.44 4.40
C GLY A 138 3.65 -21.87 3.02
N GLY A 139 3.95 -21.14 1.93
CA GLY A 139 3.53 -21.60 0.61
C GLY A 139 3.75 -20.67 -0.56
N ALA A 140 3.20 -21.08 -1.69
CA ALA A 140 3.20 -20.33 -2.94
C ALA A 140 1.98 -20.69 -3.78
N GLY A 141 1.59 -19.81 -4.67
CA GLY A 141 0.47 -20.04 -5.61
C GLY A 141 0.15 -18.78 -6.39
N ILE A 142 -1.05 -18.75 -6.97
CA ILE A 142 -1.55 -17.58 -7.69
C ILE A 142 -2.44 -16.78 -6.75
N ALA A 143 -2.12 -15.49 -6.57
CA ALA A 143 -2.98 -14.58 -5.84
C ALA A 143 -4.24 -14.33 -6.67
N LYS A 144 -5.40 -14.68 -6.16
CA LYS A 144 -6.64 -14.62 -6.93
C LYS A 144 -7.65 -13.61 -6.42
N ASP A 145 -7.58 -13.24 -5.15
CA ASP A 145 -8.57 -12.34 -4.55
C ASP A 145 -8.03 -11.67 -3.28
N ILE A 146 -8.74 -10.64 -2.85
CA ILE A 146 -8.70 -10.07 -1.52
C ILE A 146 -10.06 -10.35 -0.89
N ASP A 147 -10.10 -11.03 0.24
CA ASP A 147 -11.37 -11.37 0.88
C ASP A 147 -11.97 -10.20 1.68
N GLU A 148 -13.13 -10.42 2.27
CA GLU A 148 -13.86 -9.40 3.02
C GLU A 148 -13.10 -8.91 4.26
N GLU A 149 -12.18 -9.72 4.78
CA GLU A 149 -11.33 -9.40 5.92
C GLU A 149 -9.96 -8.83 5.51
N GLY A 150 -9.77 -8.56 4.22
CA GLY A 150 -8.55 -7.96 3.67
C GLY A 150 -7.38 -8.93 3.52
N ARG A 151 -7.63 -10.24 3.63
CA ARG A 151 -6.60 -11.27 3.45
C ARG A 151 -6.35 -11.51 1.97
N LEU A 152 -5.09 -11.80 1.62
CA LEU A 152 -4.74 -12.22 0.28
C LEU A 152 -5.13 -13.70 0.09
N VAL A 153 -5.97 -13.98 -0.88
CA VAL A 153 -6.38 -15.35 -1.22
C VAL A 153 -5.43 -15.90 -2.27
N VAL A 154 -4.70 -16.95 -1.92
CA VAL A 154 -3.72 -17.61 -2.80
C VAL A 154 -4.20 -19.01 -3.11
N HIS A 155 -4.25 -19.33 -4.40
CA HIS A 155 -4.68 -20.62 -4.91
C HIS A 155 -3.50 -21.47 -5.37
N ASP A 156 -3.46 -22.72 -4.94
CA ASP A 156 -2.54 -23.74 -5.42
C ASP A 156 -3.26 -25.09 -5.65
N GLU A 157 -2.52 -26.16 -5.87
CA GLU A 157 -3.09 -27.50 -6.12
C GLU A 157 -3.91 -28.05 -4.95
N SER A 158 -3.67 -27.57 -3.74
CA SER A 158 -4.40 -28.00 -2.53
C SER A 158 -5.65 -27.14 -2.24
N GLY A 159 -5.86 -26.06 -2.99
CA GLY A 159 -6.99 -25.16 -2.84
C GLY A 159 -6.59 -23.73 -2.48
N ASP A 160 -7.43 -23.04 -1.72
CA ASP A 160 -7.25 -21.64 -1.37
C ASP A 160 -6.69 -21.48 0.04
N THR A 161 -5.68 -20.63 0.16
CA THR A 161 -5.13 -20.19 1.44
C THR A 161 -5.37 -18.70 1.63
N HIS A 162 -5.87 -18.30 2.80
CA HIS A 162 -6.10 -16.91 3.17
C HIS A 162 -4.93 -16.39 4.01
N VAL A 163 -4.10 -15.53 3.40
CA VAL A 163 -2.89 -14.99 4.04
C VAL A 163 -3.24 -13.71 4.78
N PHE A 164 -2.98 -13.68 6.10
CA PHE A 164 -3.32 -12.54 6.97
C PHE A 164 -2.24 -11.46 7.00
N THR A 165 -0.98 -11.86 7.02
CA THR A 165 0.16 -10.99 7.31
C THR A 165 1.43 -11.65 6.80
N GLY A 166 2.51 -10.91 6.88
CA GLY A 166 3.84 -11.35 6.48
C GLY A 166 4.27 -10.81 5.14
N GLU A 167 5.52 -11.07 4.82
CA GLU A 167 6.06 -10.70 3.52
C GLU A 167 5.53 -11.62 2.44
N VAL A 168 5.10 -11.01 1.36
CA VAL A 168 4.68 -11.71 0.15
C VAL A 168 5.55 -11.22 -1.01
N SER A 169 6.28 -12.14 -1.62
CA SER A 169 7.01 -11.87 -2.86
C SER A 169 6.09 -12.09 -4.04
N VAL A 170 6.17 -11.20 -5.01
CA VAL A 170 5.29 -11.22 -6.20
C VAL A 170 6.13 -11.33 -7.44
N LYS A 171 5.86 -12.33 -8.28
CA LYS A 171 6.60 -12.54 -9.53
C LYS A 171 6.58 -11.29 -10.41
N GLY A 172 7.75 -10.84 -10.82
CA GLY A 172 7.94 -9.66 -11.67
C GLY A 172 7.91 -8.32 -10.89
N ILE A 173 7.74 -8.36 -9.57
CA ILE A 173 7.82 -7.19 -8.70
C ILE A 173 9.05 -7.32 -7.80
N TYR A 174 9.82 -6.24 -7.66
CA TYR A 174 11.08 -6.22 -6.89
C TYR A 174 12.11 -7.27 -7.33
N GLY A 175 12.12 -7.62 -8.62
CA GLY A 175 13.06 -8.61 -9.14
C GLY A 175 12.77 -10.05 -8.73
N ALA A 176 11.63 -10.35 -8.12
CA ALA A 176 11.20 -11.71 -7.83
C ALA A 176 10.93 -12.50 -9.12
N VAL A 177 11.44 -13.74 -9.18
CA VAL A 177 11.35 -14.64 -10.36
C VAL A 177 10.09 -15.51 -10.30
#